data_9d0098f3d0fdf146e737f7eec1049dc7
#
_entry.id   9d0098f3d0fdf146e737f7eec1049dc7
#
_cell.length_a   1.000
_cell.length_b   1.000
_cell.length_c   1.000
_cell.angle_alpha   90.00
_cell.angle_beta   90.00
_cell.angle_gamma   90.00
#
_symmetry.space_group_name_H-M   'P 1'
#
loop_
_entity.id
_entity.type
_entity.pdbx_description
1 polymer ?
#
loop_
_entity_poly.entity_id
_entity_poly.type
_entity_poly.pdbx_seq_one_letter_code
_entity_poly.pdbx_strand_id
1 'polypeptide(L)'
;MERPLPKPSDEGYIETRLLEALGEARLALEYLERGLTRNAAGKTFQAWKALLAALLRLELGRLKTFVKTDEERRWLESTAVSRVPTGRMKTLARLLEEAGHEGMPLWVAVALDLHDYQHHGLDPSGELSKYATREDAAADITSVLEELTRRAEVLKGRVKRSGKLEKALEELKQALTRREQ
;
A
#
# COMPACT_ATOMS: atom_id res chain seq x y z
N MET A 1 -21.40 -4.60 12.05
CA MET A 1 -21.72 -4.20 10.67
C MET A 1 -20.60 -3.31 10.19
N GLU A 2 -19.79 -3.77 9.24
CA GLU A 2 -18.73 -2.95 8.64
C GLU A 2 -19.35 -1.78 7.90
N ARG A 3 -18.81 -0.58 8.12
CA ARG A 3 -19.26 0.59 7.37
C ARG A 3 -18.70 0.51 5.95
N PRO A 4 -19.50 0.80 4.90
CA PRO A 4 -18.96 0.85 3.55
C PRO A 4 -17.87 1.92 3.47
N LEU A 5 -16.85 1.68 2.63
CA LEU A 5 -15.81 2.68 2.37
C LEU A 5 -16.45 3.97 1.84
N PRO A 6 -16.01 5.14 2.32
CA PRO A 6 -16.47 6.42 1.80
C PRO A 6 -16.12 6.54 0.32
N LYS A 7 -16.90 7.32 -0.41
CA LYS A 7 -16.59 7.63 -1.81
C LYS A 7 -15.30 8.45 -1.89
N PRO A 8 -14.53 8.36 -2.99
CA PRO A 8 -13.31 9.17 -3.15
C PRO A 8 -13.51 10.68 -3.02
N SER A 9 -14.72 11.17 -3.28
CA SER A 9 -15.10 12.58 -3.11
C SER A 9 -15.36 12.97 -1.66
N ASP A 10 -15.61 12.01 -0.77
CA ASP A 10 -16.02 12.28 0.59
C ASP A 10 -14.86 12.81 1.45
N GLU A 11 -15.17 13.73 2.36
CA GLU A 11 -14.25 14.12 3.41
C GLU A 11 -13.92 12.89 4.29
N GLY A 12 -12.65 12.70 4.62
CA GLY A 12 -12.21 11.54 5.38
C GLY A 12 -11.84 10.31 4.55
N TYR A 13 -12.00 10.33 3.21
CA TYR A 13 -11.58 9.20 2.37
C TYR A 13 -10.10 8.85 2.57
N ILE A 14 -9.22 9.84 2.55
CA ILE A 14 -7.77 9.65 2.71
C ILE A 14 -7.48 9.01 4.08
N GLU A 15 -8.09 9.53 5.15
CA GLU A 15 -7.92 8.96 6.50
C GLU A 15 -8.39 7.51 6.57
N THR A 16 -9.56 7.21 6.01
CA THR A 16 -10.10 5.84 5.99
C THR A 16 -9.16 4.89 5.24
N ARG A 17 -8.60 5.31 4.10
CA ARG A 17 -7.64 4.51 3.36
C ARG A 17 -6.31 4.32 4.10
N LEU A 18 -5.85 5.32 4.83
CA LEU A 18 -4.67 5.19 5.69
C LEU A 18 -4.93 4.25 6.87
N LEU A 19 -6.10 4.32 7.52
CA LEU A 19 -6.49 3.38 8.57
C LEU A 19 -6.57 1.94 8.05
N GLU A 20 -7.12 1.74 6.85
CA GLU A 20 -7.13 0.44 6.17
C GLU A 20 -5.70 -0.06 5.92
N ALA A 21 -4.83 0.80 5.37
CA ALA A 21 -3.44 0.45 5.12
C ALA A 21 -2.70 0.00 6.40
N LEU A 22 -2.85 0.74 7.49
CA LEU A 22 -2.24 0.40 8.78
C LEU A 22 -2.84 -0.86 9.40
N GLY A 23 -4.15 -1.07 9.27
CA GLY A 23 -4.85 -2.27 9.74
C GLY A 23 -4.40 -3.53 8.99
N GLU A 24 -4.34 -3.49 7.66
CA GLU A 24 -3.84 -4.58 6.83
C GLU A 24 -2.36 -4.86 7.09
N ALA A 25 -1.54 -3.82 7.28
CA ALA A 25 -0.14 -3.94 7.65
C ALA A 25 0.05 -4.64 9.01
N ARG A 26 -0.79 -4.32 9.99
CA ARG A 26 -0.78 -4.98 11.29
C ARG A 26 -1.12 -6.47 11.18
N LEU A 27 -2.16 -6.81 10.41
CA LEU A 27 -2.53 -8.20 10.14
C LEU A 27 -1.41 -8.95 9.40
N ALA A 28 -0.70 -8.29 8.49
CA ALA A 28 0.46 -8.89 7.81
C ALA A 28 1.54 -9.31 8.81
N LEU A 29 1.88 -8.46 9.79
CA LEU A 29 2.84 -8.79 10.84
C LEU A 29 2.36 -9.97 11.70
N GLU A 30 1.09 -9.99 12.10
CA GLU A 30 0.52 -11.10 12.88
C GLU A 30 0.58 -12.44 12.11
N TYR A 31 0.31 -12.44 10.82
CA TYR A 31 0.49 -13.65 10.00
C TYR A 31 1.96 -14.05 9.86
N LEU A 32 2.84 -13.08 9.72
CA LEU A 32 4.27 -13.33 9.61
C LEU A 32 4.85 -13.95 10.90
N GLU A 33 4.41 -13.48 12.07
CA GLU A 33 4.76 -14.06 13.38
C GLU A 33 4.32 -15.53 13.53
N ARG A 34 3.22 -15.89 12.88
CA ARG A 34 2.69 -17.28 12.85
C ARG A 34 3.31 -18.13 11.75
N GLY A 35 4.28 -17.65 10.97
CA GLY A 35 4.90 -18.34 9.86
C GLY A 35 3.99 -18.47 8.63
N LEU A 36 2.88 -17.71 8.56
CA LEU A 36 1.92 -17.72 7.46
C LEU A 36 2.33 -16.70 6.38
N THR A 37 3.50 -16.89 5.78
CA THR A 37 4.13 -15.91 4.88
C THR A 37 3.28 -15.56 3.64
N ARG A 38 2.56 -16.51 3.05
CA ARG A 38 1.66 -16.23 1.91
C ARG A 38 0.49 -15.33 2.30
N ASN A 39 -0.10 -15.56 3.48
CA ASN A 39 -1.17 -14.70 4.01
C ASN A 39 -0.63 -13.31 4.36
N ALA A 40 0.56 -13.24 4.94
CA ALA A 40 1.25 -11.98 5.23
C ALA A 40 1.51 -11.18 3.94
N ALA A 41 2.01 -11.82 2.88
CA ALA A 41 2.23 -11.19 1.58
C ALA A 41 0.94 -10.59 0.99
N GLY A 42 -0.16 -11.33 1.06
CA GLY A 42 -1.47 -10.85 0.60
C GLY A 42 -1.94 -9.62 1.38
N LYS A 43 -1.77 -9.62 2.70
CA LYS A 43 -2.12 -8.47 3.55
C LYS A 43 -1.21 -7.27 3.30
N THR A 44 0.09 -7.50 3.10
CA THR A 44 1.05 -6.45 2.72
C THR A 44 0.66 -5.80 1.39
N PHE A 45 0.28 -6.60 0.39
CA PHE A 45 -0.21 -6.09 -0.88
C PHE A 45 -1.47 -5.24 -0.73
N GLN A 46 -2.46 -5.69 0.08
CA GLN A 46 -3.67 -4.90 0.35
C GLN A 46 -3.35 -3.60 1.10
N ALA A 47 -2.46 -3.64 2.08
CA ALA A 47 -1.98 -2.46 2.79
C ALA A 47 -1.37 -1.43 1.82
N TRP A 48 -0.52 -1.90 0.90
CA TRP A 48 0.10 -1.04 -0.11
C TRP A 48 -0.92 -0.43 -1.08
N LYS A 49 -1.91 -1.21 -1.52
CA LYS A 49 -3.02 -0.69 -2.36
C LYS A 49 -3.83 0.39 -1.64
N ALA A 50 -4.12 0.21 -0.37
CA ALA A 50 -4.84 1.21 0.42
C ALA A 50 -4.02 2.51 0.58
N LEU A 51 -2.71 2.39 0.82
CA LEU A 51 -1.80 3.55 0.81
C LEU A 51 -1.81 4.27 -0.55
N LEU A 52 -1.71 3.52 -1.66
CA LEU A 52 -1.79 4.10 -3.00
C LEU A 52 -3.10 4.86 -3.23
N ALA A 53 -4.23 4.30 -2.79
CA ALA A 53 -5.54 4.97 -2.90
C ALA A 53 -5.56 6.32 -2.14
N ALA A 54 -4.97 6.36 -0.95
CA ALA A 54 -4.83 7.59 -0.17
C ALA A 54 -3.96 8.63 -0.89
N LEU A 55 -2.81 8.22 -1.40
CA LEU A 55 -1.87 9.09 -2.13
C LEU A 55 -2.46 9.60 -3.45
N LEU A 56 -3.11 8.73 -4.22
CA LEU A 56 -3.78 9.12 -5.47
C LEU A 56 -4.88 10.15 -5.21
N ARG A 57 -5.64 10.01 -4.13
CA ARG A 57 -6.64 11.00 -3.75
C ARG A 57 -6.01 12.31 -3.31
N LEU A 58 -4.96 12.25 -2.51
CA LEU A 58 -4.23 13.41 -2.02
C LEU A 58 -3.64 14.25 -3.16
N GLU A 59 -3.04 13.58 -4.14
CA GLU A 59 -2.35 14.21 -5.27
C GLU A 59 -3.24 14.39 -6.51
N LEU A 60 -4.51 14.02 -6.47
CA LEU A 60 -5.38 13.94 -7.65
C LEU A 60 -5.34 15.20 -8.51
N GLY A 61 -5.34 16.39 -7.90
CA GLY A 61 -5.25 17.66 -8.61
C GLY A 61 -3.98 17.77 -9.45
N ARG A 62 -2.81 17.39 -8.88
CA ARG A 62 -1.53 17.36 -9.60
C ARG A 62 -1.49 16.28 -10.66
N LEU A 63 -1.93 15.07 -10.33
CA LEU A 63 -1.90 13.93 -11.26
C LEU A 63 -2.70 14.23 -12.54
N LYS A 64 -3.83 14.94 -12.42
CA LYS A 64 -4.63 15.39 -13.57
C LYS A 64 -3.88 16.34 -14.50
N THR A 65 -2.83 17.01 -14.05
CA THR A 65 -1.99 17.88 -14.91
C THR A 65 -0.92 17.11 -15.68
N PHE A 66 -0.56 15.91 -15.24
CA PHE A 66 0.45 15.07 -15.89
C PHE A 66 -0.10 14.24 -17.05
N VAL A 67 -1.42 13.95 -17.02
CA VAL A 67 -2.09 13.17 -18.08
C VAL A 67 -2.61 14.08 -19.18
N LYS A 68 -2.62 13.55 -20.42
CA LYS A 68 -2.85 14.37 -21.61
C LYS A 68 -4.31 14.50 -22.00
N THR A 69 -5.11 13.46 -21.74
CA THR A 69 -6.49 13.38 -22.22
C THR A 69 -7.53 13.56 -21.11
N ASP A 70 -8.72 14.03 -21.47
CA ASP A 70 -9.83 14.13 -20.52
C ASP A 70 -10.35 12.76 -20.10
N GLU A 71 -10.16 11.74 -20.94
CA GLU A 71 -10.49 10.36 -20.61
C GLU A 71 -9.58 9.84 -19.47
N GLU A 72 -8.28 10.07 -19.56
CA GLU A 72 -7.32 9.71 -18.48
C GLU A 72 -7.62 10.47 -17.19
N ARG A 73 -7.98 11.75 -17.27
CA ARG A 73 -8.38 12.55 -16.10
C ARG A 73 -9.60 11.96 -15.41
N ARG A 74 -10.64 11.63 -16.18
CA ARG A 74 -11.86 10.98 -15.68
C ARG A 74 -11.57 9.61 -15.09
N TRP A 75 -10.71 8.81 -15.74
CA TRP A 75 -10.32 7.49 -15.25
C TRP A 75 -9.55 7.59 -13.92
N LEU A 76 -8.63 8.53 -13.77
CA LEU A 76 -7.94 8.78 -12.50
C LEU A 76 -8.94 9.04 -11.37
N GLU A 77 -9.91 9.91 -11.61
CA GLU A 77 -10.88 10.34 -10.60
C GLU A 77 -11.91 9.26 -10.25
N SER A 78 -12.45 8.57 -11.25
CA SER A 78 -13.54 7.62 -11.07
C SER A 78 -13.09 6.20 -10.73
N THR A 79 -11.93 5.78 -11.22
CA THR A 79 -11.49 4.39 -11.16
C THR A 79 -10.18 4.22 -10.41
N ALA A 80 -9.14 4.98 -10.75
CA ALA A 80 -7.82 4.79 -10.17
C ALA A 80 -7.82 5.03 -8.66
N VAL A 81 -8.39 6.14 -8.20
CA VAL A 81 -8.46 6.48 -6.77
C VAL A 81 -9.27 5.45 -5.99
N SER A 82 -10.41 4.99 -6.51
CA SER A 82 -11.32 4.10 -5.79
C SER A 82 -10.87 2.65 -5.76
N ARG A 83 -10.24 2.14 -6.82
CA ARG A 83 -9.99 0.71 -7.03
C ARG A 83 -8.52 0.33 -7.07
N VAL A 84 -7.63 1.26 -7.41
CA VAL A 84 -6.19 1.00 -7.64
C VAL A 84 -6.01 -0.30 -8.44
N PRO A 85 -6.42 -0.33 -9.74
CA PRO A 85 -6.39 -1.56 -10.51
C PRO A 85 -4.98 -2.15 -10.58
N THR A 86 -4.82 -3.42 -10.21
CA THR A 86 -3.52 -4.10 -10.11
C THR A 86 -2.72 -3.99 -11.41
N GLY A 87 -3.35 -4.20 -12.57
CA GLY A 87 -2.69 -4.09 -13.87
C GLY A 87 -2.23 -2.67 -14.25
N ARG A 88 -2.61 -1.65 -13.47
CA ARG A 88 -2.23 -0.25 -13.70
C ARG A 88 -1.34 0.32 -12.59
N MET A 89 -1.02 -0.46 -11.57
CA MET A 89 -0.25 0.03 -10.42
C MET A 89 1.11 0.62 -10.81
N LYS A 90 1.82 0.01 -11.78
CA LYS A 90 3.09 0.56 -12.28
C LYS A 90 2.94 1.92 -12.94
N THR A 91 1.86 2.15 -13.69
CA THR A 91 1.57 3.45 -14.30
C THR A 91 1.24 4.49 -13.23
N LEU A 92 0.39 4.13 -12.26
CA LEU A 92 0.03 4.99 -11.13
C LEU A 92 1.24 5.33 -10.25
N ALA A 93 2.15 4.37 -10.06
CA ALA A 93 3.40 4.59 -9.33
C ALA A 93 4.29 5.66 -9.99
N ARG A 94 4.44 5.62 -11.32
CA ARG A 94 5.21 6.65 -12.06
C ARG A 94 4.58 8.04 -11.92
N LEU A 95 3.26 8.13 -12.00
CA LEU A 95 2.57 9.42 -11.79
C LEU A 95 2.77 9.94 -10.36
N LEU A 96 2.73 9.07 -9.35
CA LEU A 96 3.00 9.46 -7.97
C LEU A 96 4.47 9.87 -7.77
N GLU A 97 5.41 9.21 -8.42
CA GLU A 97 6.82 9.60 -8.38
C GLU A 97 7.03 11.01 -9.01
N GLU A 98 6.39 11.27 -10.14
CA GLU A 98 6.37 12.61 -10.76
C GLU A 98 5.72 13.66 -9.85
N ALA A 99 4.77 13.25 -9.00
CA ALA A 99 4.18 14.08 -7.95
C ALA A 99 5.06 14.21 -6.69
N GLY A 100 6.30 13.67 -6.69
CA GLY A 100 7.27 13.81 -5.61
C GLY A 100 7.27 12.66 -4.59
N HIS A 101 6.60 11.55 -4.87
CA HIS A 101 6.67 10.34 -4.05
C HIS A 101 7.80 9.42 -4.53
N GLU A 102 9.05 9.82 -4.24
CA GLU A 102 10.27 9.12 -4.69
C GLU A 102 10.26 7.62 -4.37
N GLY A 103 10.80 6.81 -5.30
CA GLY A 103 10.92 5.36 -5.17
C GLY A 103 9.61 4.60 -5.29
N MET A 104 8.49 5.25 -5.61
CA MET A 104 7.19 4.59 -5.70
C MET A 104 7.16 3.43 -6.72
N PRO A 105 7.77 3.53 -7.92
CA PRO A 105 7.82 2.41 -8.86
C PRO A 105 8.54 1.17 -8.32
N LEU A 106 9.62 1.35 -7.55
CA LEU A 106 10.34 0.26 -6.92
C LEU A 106 9.44 -0.48 -5.92
N TRP A 107 8.84 0.25 -5.00
CA TRP A 107 8.00 -0.35 -3.96
C TRP A 107 6.73 -0.98 -4.51
N VAL A 108 6.15 -0.42 -5.57
CA VAL A 108 5.04 -1.07 -6.29
C VAL A 108 5.49 -2.36 -6.96
N ALA A 109 6.72 -2.42 -7.50
CA ALA A 109 7.23 -3.66 -8.07
C ALA A 109 7.36 -4.75 -6.99
N VAL A 110 7.95 -4.45 -5.83
CA VAL A 110 8.04 -5.38 -4.70
C VAL A 110 6.65 -5.82 -4.22
N ALA A 111 5.71 -4.90 -4.10
CA ALA A 111 4.33 -5.23 -3.71
C ALA A 111 3.64 -6.17 -4.73
N LEU A 112 3.91 -6.01 -6.02
CA LEU A 112 3.41 -6.92 -7.08
C LEU A 112 4.07 -8.30 -7.01
N ASP A 113 5.37 -8.38 -6.72
CA ASP A 113 6.07 -9.65 -6.51
C ASP A 113 5.48 -10.40 -5.29
N LEU A 114 5.16 -9.70 -4.21
CA LEU A 114 4.43 -10.28 -3.06
C LEU A 114 3.01 -10.73 -3.43
N HIS A 115 2.34 -10.02 -4.34
CA HIS A 115 1.04 -10.44 -4.86
C HIS A 115 1.13 -11.75 -5.63
N ASP A 116 2.13 -11.90 -6.49
CA ASP A 116 2.39 -13.15 -7.21
C ASP A 116 2.72 -14.30 -6.24
N TYR A 117 3.56 -14.03 -5.23
CA TYR A 117 3.86 -15.01 -4.18
C TYR A 117 2.63 -15.44 -3.37
N GLN A 118 1.70 -14.54 -3.08
CA GLN A 118 0.44 -14.89 -2.43
C GLN A 118 -0.29 -16.00 -3.20
N HIS A 119 -0.30 -15.93 -4.52
CA HIS A 119 -1.04 -16.87 -5.38
C HIS A 119 -0.26 -18.14 -5.68
N HIS A 120 1.02 -18.02 -5.97
CA HIS A 120 1.84 -19.13 -6.46
C HIS A 120 2.70 -19.79 -5.37
N GLY A 121 2.99 -19.09 -4.27
CA GLY A 121 3.84 -19.58 -3.19
C GLY A 121 5.32 -19.53 -3.53
N LEU A 122 6.10 -20.41 -2.88
CA LEU A 122 7.53 -20.55 -3.16
C LEU A 122 7.76 -21.17 -4.54
N ASP A 123 8.66 -20.59 -5.27
CA ASP A 123 9.02 -21.05 -6.63
C ASP A 123 10.54 -21.00 -6.83
N PRO A 124 11.25 -22.11 -6.55
CA PRO A 124 12.69 -22.20 -6.79
C PRO A 124 13.08 -22.02 -8.25
N SER A 125 12.16 -22.24 -9.21
CA SER A 125 12.42 -22.02 -10.64
C SER A 125 12.33 -20.54 -11.04
N GLY A 126 11.62 -19.72 -10.26
CA GLY A 126 11.43 -18.30 -10.54
C GLY A 126 10.49 -17.99 -11.71
N GLU A 127 9.70 -18.97 -12.18
CA GLU A 127 8.79 -18.81 -13.32
C GLU A 127 7.50 -18.07 -12.93
N LEU A 128 6.92 -18.40 -11.76
CA LEU A 128 5.63 -17.90 -11.30
C LEU A 128 5.74 -16.95 -10.11
N SER A 129 6.76 -17.11 -9.28
CA SER A 129 7.03 -16.27 -8.11
C SER A 129 8.51 -15.90 -8.07
N LYS A 130 8.81 -14.75 -7.48
CA LYS A 130 10.19 -14.26 -7.29
C LYS A 130 10.85 -14.81 -6.02
N TYR A 131 10.13 -15.59 -5.21
CA TYR A 131 10.58 -16.05 -3.91
C TYR A 131 10.86 -17.56 -3.91
N ALA A 132 12.12 -17.91 -3.79
CA ALA A 132 12.55 -19.29 -3.63
C ALA A 132 12.44 -19.76 -2.17
N THR A 133 12.55 -18.84 -1.19
CA THR A 133 12.52 -19.12 0.24
C THR A 133 11.47 -18.28 0.97
N ARG A 134 11.06 -18.75 2.16
CA ARG A 134 10.15 -17.97 3.04
C ARG A 134 10.85 -16.76 3.63
N GLU A 135 12.13 -16.88 3.86
CA GLU A 135 12.99 -15.85 4.43
C GLU A 135 13.09 -14.64 3.50
N ASP A 136 13.26 -14.88 2.19
CA ASP A 136 13.28 -13.80 1.18
C ASP A 136 11.92 -13.08 1.13
N ALA A 137 10.82 -13.83 1.11
CA ALA A 137 9.48 -13.25 1.13
C ALA A 137 9.21 -12.46 2.42
N ALA A 138 9.67 -12.99 3.57
CA ALA A 138 9.51 -12.33 4.86
C ALA A 138 10.31 -11.03 4.95
N ALA A 139 11.51 -10.99 4.36
CA ALA A 139 12.33 -9.79 4.29
C ALA A 139 11.64 -8.69 3.48
N ASP A 140 11.12 -9.00 2.30
CA ASP A 140 10.40 -8.04 1.47
C ASP A 140 9.08 -7.58 2.11
N ILE A 141 8.33 -8.49 2.74
CA ILE A 141 7.14 -8.11 3.52
C ILE A 141 7.51 -7.07 4.57
N THR A 142 8.55 -7.32 5.37
CA THR A 142 9.00 -6.40 6.41
C THR A 142 9.40 -5.05 5.82
N SER A 143 10.22 -5.04 4.79
CA SER A 143 10.69 -3.82 4.12
C SER A 143 9.54 -2.98 3.54
N VAL A 144 8.54 -3.61 2.92
CA VAL A 144 7.35 -2.91 2.41
C VAL A 144 6.54 -2.29 3.56
N LEU A 145 6.40 -2.99 4.68
CA LEU A 145 5.66 -2.48 5.85
C LEU A 145 6.40 -1.33 6.55
N GLU A 146 7.72 -1.37 6.63
CA GLU A 146 8.55 -0.26 7.11
C GLU A 146 8.40 0.97 6.23
N GLU A 147 8.50 0.80 4.93
CA GLU A 147 8.33 1.91 3.98
C GLU A 147 6.90 2.48 4.00
N LEU A 148 5.88 1.63 4.11
CA LEU A 148 4.50 2.07 4.29
C LEU A 148 4.36 2.94 5.55
N THR A 149 4.96 2.50 6.65
CA THR A 149 4.94 3.20 7.93
C THR A 149 5.64 4.57 7.82
N ARG A 150 6.82 4.61 7.20
CA ARG A 150 7.57 5.84 6.92
C ARG A 150 6.75 6.82 6.08
N ARG A 151 6.09 6.35 5.02
CA ARG A 151 5.24 7.20 4.16
C ARG A 151 4.02 7.72 4.92
N ALA A 152 3.37 6.88 5.73
CA ALA A 152 2.25 7.32 6.57
C ALA A 152 2.69 8.41 7.57
N GLU A 153 3.89 8.30 8.15
CA GLU A 153 4.45 9.32 9.04
C GLU A 153 4.72 10.65 8.32
N VAL A 154 5.32 10.61 7.12
CA VAL A 154 5.59 11.82 6.29
C VAL A 154 4.31 12.57 5.93
N LEU A 155 3.18 11.89 5.81
CA LEU A 155 1.88 12.53 5.55
C LEU A 155 1.34 13.35 6.75
N LYS A 156 2.05 13.34 7.88
CA LYS A 156 1.72 14.02 9.13
C LYS A 156 1.56 15.50 8.90
N GLY A 157 1.25 16.25 8.40
CA GLY A 157 1.04 17.69 8.16
C GLY A 157 0.20 17.97 6.92
N ARG A 158 -0.03 16.92 6.11
CA ARG A 158 -0.79 17.04 4.86
C ARG A 158 -2.18 16.45 4.93
N VAL A 159 -2.46 15.64 5.95
CA VAL A 159 -3.72 14.93 6.13
C VAL A 159 -4.26 15.23 7.52
N LYS A 160 -5.54 15.58 7.60
CA LYS A 160 -6.22 15.71 8.89
C LYS A 160 -6.20 14.33 9.58
N ARG A 161 -5.61 14.28 10.75
CA ARG A 161 -5.44 13.04 11.52
C ARG A 161 -6.40 13.00 12.69
N SER A 162 -7.07 11.88 12.84
CA SER A 162 -7.79 11.58 14.07
C SER A 162 -6.85 10.89 15.07
N GLY A 163 -7.23 10.88 16.34
CA GLY A 163 -6.54 10.10 17.36
C GLY A 163 -6.47 8.60 17.03
N LYS A 164 -7.40 8.08 16.20
CA LYS A 164 -7.40 6.70 15.73
C LYS A 164 -6.25 6.42 14.77
N LEU A 165 -5.99 7.33 13.83
CA LEU A 165 -4.90 7.20 12.87
C LEU A 165 -3.53 7.28 13.56
N GLU A 166 -3.37 8.22 14.50
CA GLU A 166 -2.15 8.32 15.32
C GLU A 166 -1.89 7.04 16.11
N LYS A 167 -2.92 6.52 16.77
CA LYS A 167 -2.83 5.28 17.54
C LYS A 167 -2.46 4.09 16.66
N ALA A 168 -3.12 3.91 15.52
CA ALA A 168 -2.84 2.81 14.60
C ALA A 168 -1.41 2.86 14.06
N LEU A 169 -0.90 4.06 13.74
CA LEU A 169 0.48 4.23 13.28
C LEU A 169 1.48 3.89 14.39
N GLU A 170 1.25 4.36 15.59
CA GLU A 170 2.15 4.06 16.72
C GLU A 170 2.16 2.56 17.08
N GLU A 171 1.01 1.89 17.06
CA GLU A 171 0.91 0.45 17.26
C GLU A 171 1.68 -0.34 16.19
N LEU A 172 1.62 0.08 14.93
CA LEU A 172 2.38 -0.56 13.85
C LEU A 172 3.89 -0.36 14.02
N LYS A 173 4.34 0.85 14.36
CA LYS A 173 5.75 1.16 14.63
C LYS A 173 6.30 0.28 15.77
N GLN A 174 5.57 0.17 16.86
CA GLN A 174 5.95 -0.68 17.99
C GLN A 174 6.01 -2.17 17.61
N ALA A 175 5.10 -2.64 16.75
CA ALA A 175 5.12 -4.02 16.28
C ALA A 175 6.33 -4.32 15.39
N LEU A 176 6.71 -3.40 14.50
CA LEU A 176 7.92 -3.52 13.67
C LEU A 176 9.19 -3.55 14.54
N THR A 177 9.35 -2.61 15.47
CA THR A 177 10.52 -2.54 16.36
C THR A 177 10.71 -3.81 17.20
N ARG A 178 9.63 -4.45 17.65
CA ARG A 178 9.70 -5.71 18.40
C ARG A 178 10.24 -6.89 17.59
N ARG A 179 10.14 -6.84 16.28
CA ARG A 179 10.66 -7.90 15.41
C ARG A 179 12.15 -7.79 15.13
N GLU A 180 12.72 -6.61 15.27
CA GLU A 180 14.16 -6.37 15.07
C GLU A 180 15.02 -6.81 16.29
N GLN A 181 14.37 -7.11 17.42
CA GLN A 181 15.01 -7.57 18.67
C GLN A 181 14.98 -9.09 18.79
#